data_5df4a40ee196a1023382927883c1bd97
#
_entry.id   5df4a40ee196a1023382927883c1bd97
#
_cell.length_a   1.000
_cell.length_b   1.000
_cell.length_c   1.000
_cell.angle_alpha   90.00
_cell.angle_beta   90.00
_cell.angle_gamma   90.00
#
_symmetry.space_group_name_H-M   'P 1'
#
loop_
_entity.id
_entity.type
_entity.pdbx_description
1 polymer ?
#
loop_
_entity_poly.entity_id
_entity_poly.type
_entity_poly.pdbx_seq_one_letter_code
_entity_poly.pdbx_strand_id
1 'polypeptide(L)'
;MDKTGTYPDMNVWLEDHPYTLPDNLPDGIAETKASGYINTQLSPADWQRIIDYFKTSPNPWSLAYLEPYGGAINRYPMADSAFVHRNVDADLVVDVFWRNPAERAQMEAWLDGFMQLVRPFLNGHVYQNYPDARLVDFASAYWGPAYPQLQRIK
;
A
#
# COMPACT_ATOMS: atom_id res chain seq x y z
N MET A 1 10.74 -5.36 -19.53
CA MET A 1 11.72 -6.48 -19.68
C MET A 1 11.03 -7.71 -19.10
N ASP A 2 10.81 -8.73 -19.92
CA ASP A 2 10.17 -9.97 -19.47
C ASP A 2 11.26 -10.93 -19.01
N LYS A 3 11.17 -11.40 -17.77
CA LYS A 3 12.04 -12.42 -17.22
C LYS A 3 11.23 -13.59 -16.73
N THR A 4 11.68 -14.81 -17.04
CA THR A 4 11.07 -16.05 -16.58
C THR A 4 12.12 -16.90 -15.88
N GLY A 5 11.74 -17.61 -14.84
CA GLY A 5 12.62 -18.47 -14.07
C GLY A 5 11.82 -19.29 -13.06
N THR A 6 12.51 -20.07 -12.25
CA THR A 6 11.88 -20.71 -11.09
C THR A 6 11.47 -19.66 -10.05
N TYR A 7 10.56 -20.03 -9.13
CA TYR A 7 10.14 -19.09 -8.09
C TYR A 7 11.31 -18.53 -7.26
N PRO A 8 12.30 -19.34 -6.81
CA PRO A 8 13.49 -18.82 -6.12
C PRO A 8 14.31 -17.86 -6.98
N ASP A 9 14.53 -18.19 -8.26
CA ASP A 9 15.30 -17.32 -9.17
C ASP A 9 14.63 -15.97 -9.40
N MET A 10 13.29 -15.98 -9.49
CA MET A 10 12.51 -14.75 -9.65
C MET A 10 12.52 -13.89 -8.40
N ASN A 11 12.49 -14.51 -7.22
CA ASN A 11 12.60 -13.79 -5.95
C ASN A 11 13.96 -13.07 -5.83
N VAL A 12 15.06 -13.80 -6.05
CA VAL A 12 16.40 -13.21 -6.04
C VAL A 12 16.49 -12.07 -7.06
N TRP A 13 15.96 -12.27 -8.26
CA TRP A 13 15.96 -11.22 -9.27
C TRP A 13 15.17 -9.97 -8.86
N LEU A 14 14.02 -10.15 -8.17
CA LEU A 14 13.24 -9.03 -7.67
C LEU A 14 13.97 -8.27 -6.56
N GLU A 15 14.66 -9.00 -5.68
CA GLU A 15 15.44 -8.40 -4.59
C GLU A 15 16.68 -7.63 -5.11
N ASP A 16 17.36 -8.18 -6.12
CA ASP A 16 18.57 -7.59 -6.68
C ASP A 16 18.30 -6.55 -7.80
N HIS A 17 17.04 -6.34 -8.15
CA HIS A 17 16.70 -5.42 -9.24
C HIS A 17 16.81 -3.96 -8.78
N PRO A 18 17.36 -3.04 -9.62
CA PRO A 18 17.56 -1.64 -9.25
C PRO A 18 16.28 -0.83 -8.94
N TYR A 19 15.11 -1.45 -9.08
CA TYR A 19 13.82 -0.88 -8.66
C TYR A 19 13.39 -1.33 -7.25
N THR A 20 14.13 -2.24 -6.61
CA THR A 20 13.99 -2.46 -5.18
C THR A 20 14.51 -1.24 -4.41
N LEU A 21 14.00 -1.06 -3.20
CA LEU A 21 14.48 0.00 -2.28
C LEU A 21 16.00 0.15 -2.42
N PRO A 22 16.50 1.36 -2.58
CA PRO A 22 17.94 1.56 -2.57
C PRO A 22 18.50 0.88 -1.32
N ASP A 23 19.51 0.01 -1.48
CA ASP A 23 20.27 -0.61 -0.38
C ASP A 23 20.86 0.41 0.61
N ASN A 24 20.56 1.67 0.41
CA ASN A 24 21.12 2.85 1.03
C ASN A 24 20.05 3.77 1.64
N LEU A 25 18.96 3.23 2.19
CA LEU A 25 18.19 4.07 3.10
C LEU A 25 19.13 4.45 4.26
N PRO A 26 19.35 5.74 4.51
CA PRO A 26 20.31 6.17 5.54
C PRO A 26 19.88 5.65 6.91
N ASP A 27 20.85 5.28 7.75
CA ASP A 27 20.60 4.94 9.14
C ASP A 27 19.77 6.03 9.83
N GLY A 28 18.79 5.63 10.64
CA GLY A 28 17.93 6.53 11.37
C GLY A 28 16.85 7.24 10.55
N ILE A 29 16.57 6.74 9.34
CA ILE A 29 15.42 7.21 8.55
C ILE A 29 14.12 6.86 9.24
N ALA A 30 13.19 7.80 9.28
CA ALA A 30 11.83 7.59 9.73
C ALA A 30 10.90 7.38 8.53
N GLU A 31 9.83 6.64 8.75
CA GLU A 31 8.86 6.27 7.73
C GLU A 31 7.44 6.53 8.21
N THR A 32 6.56 6.88 7.28
CA THR A 32 5.12 6.67 7.41
C THR A 32 4.56 6.15 6.10
N LYS A 33 3.53 5.34 6.20
CA LYS A 33 2.89 4.74 5.03
C LYS A 33 1.38 4.88 5.07
N ALA A 34 0.78 4.72 3.90
CA ALA A 34 -0.65 4.53 3.75
C ALA A 34 -0.90 3.46 2.69
N SER A 35 -1.99 2.74 2.81
CA SER A 35 -2.42 1.81 1.78
C SER A 35 -3.93 1.84 1.59
N GLY A 36 -4.38 1.21 0.51
CA GLY A 36 -5.80 1.01 0.26
C GLY A 36 -6.05 0.08 -0.91
N TYR A 37 -7.07 -0.74 -0.75
CA TYR A 37 -7.41 -1.74 -1.75
C TYR A 37 -8.18 -1.14 -2.93
N ILE A 38 -7.68 -1.45 -4.13
CA ILE A 38 -8.29 -1.10 -5.41
C ILE A 38 -9.16 -2.26 -5.87
N ASN A 39 -10.42 -1.96 -6.23
CA ASN A 39 -11.32 -2.87 -6.92
C ASN A 39 -12.04 -2.19 -8.10
N THR A 40 -11.50 -1.09 -8.55
CA THR A 40 -12.03 -0.28 -9.64
C THR A 40 -10.97 -0.14 -10.72
N GLN A 41 -11.35 -0.42 -11.95
CA GLN A 41 -10.42 -0.26 -13.07
C GLN A 41 -10.10 1.21 -13.30
N LEU A 42 -8.81 1.56 -13.21
CA LEU A 42 -8.31 2.89 -13.53
C LEU A 42 -8.05 3.03 -15.03
N SER A 43 -8.41 4.16 -15.58
CA SER A 43 -8.07 4.49 -16.97
C SER A 43 -6.57 4.85 -17.09
N PRO A 44 -6.00 4.81 -18.31
CA PRO A 44 -4.64 5.30 -18.54
C PRO A 44 -4.43 6.76 -18.08
N ALA A 45 -5.46 7.59 -18.20
CA ALA A 45 -5.41 8.98 -17.75
C ALA A 45 -5.36 9.10 -16.22
N ASP A 46 -6.04 8.20 -15.49
CA ASP A 46 -5.99 8.15 -14.03
C ASP A 46 -4.60 7.73 -13.56
N TRP A 47 -4.02 6.69 -14.18
CA TRP A 47 -2.65 6.28 -13.90
C TRP A 47 -1.64 7.40 -14.20
N GLN A 48 -1.82 8.12 -15.30
CA GLN A 48 -0.93 9.23 -15.64
C GLN A 48 -0.97 10.32 -14.56
N ARG A 49 -2.15 10.68 -14.06
CA ARG A 49 -2.30 11.66 -12.97
C ARG A 49 -1.62 11.20 -11.68
N ILE A 50 -1.76 9.92 -11.33
CA ILE A 50 -1.12 9.32 -10.16
C ILE A 50 0.41 9.38 -10.29
N ILE A 51 0.94 8.98 -11.45
CA ILE A 51 2.38 9.04 -11.74
C ILE A 51 2.90 10.47 -11.70
N ASP A 52 2.17 11.42 -12.28
CA ASP A 52 2.59 12.81 -12.30
C ASP A 52 2.57 13.43 -10.89
N TYR A 53 1.61 13.06 -10.05
CA TYR A 53 1.63 13.46 -8.66
C TYR A 53 2.80 12.81 -7.91
N PHE A 54 3.06 11.52 -8.12
CA PHE A 54 4.19 10.82 -7.49
C PHE A 54 5.53 11.51 -7.77
N LYS A 55 5.74 12.00 -9.00
CA LYS A 55 6.95 12.74 -9.38
C LYS A 55 7.16 14.05 -8.60
N THR A 56 6.13 14.54 -7.90
CA THR A 56 6.24 15.73 -7.05
C THR A 56 6.72 15.41 -5.64
N SER A 57 7.11 14.16 -5.36
CA SER A 57 7.62 13.78 -4.04
C SER A 57 8.74 14.71 -3.59
N PRO A 58 8.70 15.20 -2.34
CA PRO A 58 9.71 16.14 -1.83
C PRO A 58 11.13 15.54 -1.74
N ASN A 59 11.25 14.21 -1.75
CA ASN A 59 12.53 13.53 -1.74
C ASN A 59 12.53 12.27 -2.63
N PRO A 60 13.71 11.72 -2.96
CA PRO A 60 13.81 10.59 -3.88
C PRO A 60 13.55 9.22 -3.23
N TRP A 61 13.25 9.16 -1.93
CA TRP A 61 13.10 7.89 -1.20
C TRP A 61 11.67 7.40 -1.12
N SER A 62 10.68 8.24 -1.44
CA SER A 62 9.27 7.84 -1.45
C SER A 62 9.01 6.73 -2.46
N LEU A 63 8.13 5.81 -2.10
CA LEU A 63 7.72 4.69 -2.93
C LEU A 63 6.21 4.69 -3.13
N ALA A 64 5.78 4.21 -4.28
CA ALA A 64 4.40 3.81 -4.53
C ALA A 64 4.41 2.52 -5.34
N TYR A 65 3.72 1.51 -4.86
CA TYR A 65 3.68 0.20 -5.51
C TYR A 65 2.32 -0.47 -5.37
N LEU A 66 2.11 -1.49 -6.18
CA LEU A 66 0.91 -2.31 -6.18
C LEU A 66 1.26 -3.73 -5.78
N GLU A 67 0.57 -4.25 -4.79
CA GLU A 67 0.59 -5.66 -4.45
C GLU A 67 -0.61 -6.34 -5.12
N PRO A 68 -0.41 -7.24 -6.11
CA PRO A 68 -1.50 -7.83 -6.84
C PRO A 68 -2.30 -8.81 -5.99
N TYR A 69 -3.61 -8.74 -6.11
CA TYR A 69 -4.58 -9.65 -5.48
C TYR A 69 -5.36 -10.41 -6.55
N GLY A 70 -6.45 -11.05 -6.16
CA GLY A 70 -7.29 -11.81 -7.08
C GLY A 70 -7.18 -13.32 -6.89
N GLY A 71 -7.52 -14.08 -7.93
CA GLY A 71 -7.40 -15.53 -7.94
C GLY A 71 -8.01 -16.23 -6.73
N ALA A 72 -7.23 -17.07 -6.04
CA ALA A 72 -7.68 -17.82 -4.87
C ALA A 72 -8.01 -16.92 -3.67
N ILE A 73 -7.31 -15.79 -3.53
CA ILE A 73 -7.56 -14.82 -2.45
C ILE A 73 -9.00 -14.31 -2.53
N ASN A 74 -9.43 -13.87 -3.70
CA ASN A 74 -10.78 -13.34 -3.89
C ASN A 74 -11.88 -14.39 -3.83
N ARG A 75 -11.56 -15.66 -4.14
CA ARG A 75 -12.52 -16.78 -4.08
C ARG A 75 -12.70 -17.39 -2.69
N TYR A 76 -11.79 -17.12 -1.75
CA TYR A 76 -11.91 -17.65 -0.40
C TYR A 76 -13.08 -16.97 0.33
N PRO A 77 -13.95 -17.73 1.01
CA PRO A 77 -15.11 -17.16 1.70
C PRO A 77 -14.68 -16.16 2.79
N MET A 78 -15.27 -14.98 2.79
CA MET A 78 -14.95 -13.94 3.77
C MET A 78 -15.23 -14.40 5.20
N ALA A 79 -16.30 -15.19 5.42
CA ALA A 79 -16.71 -15.65 6.75
C ALA A 79 -15.74 -16.66 7.38
N ASP A 80 -14.88 -17.30 6.58
CA ASP A 80 -13.99 -18.37 7.04
C ASP A 80 -12.60 -17.85 7.45
N SER A 81 -12.42 -16.54 7.49
CA SER A 81 -11.12 -15.92 7.78
C SER A 81 -11.30 -14.53 8.40
N ALA A 82 -10.41 -14.16 9.32
CA ALA A 82 -10.32 -12.78 9.79
C ALA A 82 -9.75 -11.82 8.75
N PHE A 83 -9.13 -12.33 7.69
CA PHE A 83 -8.73 -11.55 6.53
C PHE A 83 -9.96 -11.31 5.64
N VAL A 84 -10.51 -10.10 5.71
CA VAL A 84 -11.79 -9.76 5.06
C VAL A 84 -11.66 -9.15 3.66
N HIS A 85 -10.43 -8.90 3.21
CA HIS A 85 -10.16 -8.19 1.95
C HIS A 85 -10.33 -9.16 0.77
N ARG A 86 -11.54 -9.22 0.25
CA ARG A 86 -11.95 -10.02 -0.90
C ARG A 86 -12.50 -9.09 -1.98
N ASN A 87 -12.54 -9.55 -3.23
CA ASN A 87 -12.98 -8.76 -4.36
C ASN A 87 -12.13 -7.49 -4.53
N VAL A 88 -10.81 -7.68 -4.51
CA VAL A 88 -9.81 -6.63 -4.70
C VAL A 88 -8.85 -7.01 -5.81
N ASP A 89 -8.39 -6.03 -6.57
CA ASP A 89 -7.45 -6.22 -7.67
C ASP A 89 -5.99 -6.04 -7.20
N ALA A 90 -5.77 -5.06 -6.35
CA ALA A 90 -4.46 -4.77 -5.77
C ALA A 90 -4.59 -4.01 -4.44
N ASP A 91 -3.56 -4.08 -3.60
CA ASP A 91 -3.30 -3.09 -2.55
C ASP A 91 -2.34 -2.04 -3.12
N LEU A 92 -2.75 -0.78 -3.10
CA LEU A 92 -1.89 0.35 -3.40
C LEU A 92 -1.23 0.80 -2.12
N VAL A 93 0.09 0.75 -2.08
CA VAL A 93 0.90 1.13 -0.94
C VAL A 93 1.76 2.33 -1.30
N VAL A 94 1.85 3.28 -0.38
CA VAL A 94 2.68 4.48 -0.53
C VAL A 94 3.48 4.67 0.75
N ASP A 95 4.80 4.66 0.60
CA ASP A 95 5.73 4.90 1.69
C ASP A 95 6.43 6.24 1.49
N VAL A 96 6.49 7.03 2.55
CA VAL A 96 7.26 8.27 2.59
C VAL A 96 8.29 8.22 3.71
N PHE A 97 9.46 8.73 3.43
CA PHE A 97 10.60 8.67 4.33
C PHE A 97 11.15 10.05 4.59
N TRP A 98 11.72 10.27 5.77
CA TRP A 98 12.45 11.49 6.11
C TRP A 98 13.61 11.19 7.07
N ARG A 99 14.65 11.97 6.96
CA ARG A 99 15.82 11.86 7.83
C ARG A 99 15.79 12.92 8.91
N ASN A 100 15.42 14.14 8.54
CA ASN A 100 15.29 15.23 9.47
C ASN A 100 13.84 15.33 9.95
N PRO A 101 13.59 15.32 11.29
CA PRO A 101 12.24 15.49 11.83
C PRO A 101 11.48 16.72 11.31
N ALA A 102 12.18 17.78 10.89
CA ALA A 102 11.56 18.95 10.30
C ALA A 102 10.89 18.68 8.93
N GLU A 103 11.27 17.61 8.22
CA GLU A 103 10.70 17.22 6.92
C GLU A 103 9.38 16.47 7.09
N ARG A 104 9.12 15.91 8.27
CA ARG A 104 7.97 15.06 8.55
C ARG A 104 6.65 15.65 8.07
N ALA A 105 6.37 16.88 8.46
CA ALA A 105 5.10 17.53 8.12
C ALA A 105 4.91 17.68 6.61
N GLN A 106 5.98 17.97 5.87
CA GLN A 106 5.95 18.06 4.41
C GLN A 106 5.69 16.71 3.76
N MET A 107 6.35 15.66 4.26
CA MET A 107 6.19 14.30 3.73
C MET A 107 4.79 13.74 3.99
N GLU A 108 4.27 13.93 5.21
CA GLU A 108 2.91 13.53 5.57
C GLU A 108 1.86 14.31 4.76
N ALA A 109 2.04 15.61 4.54
CA ALA A 109 1.13 16.40 3.71
C ALA A 109 1.13 15.94 2.25
N TRP A 110 2.29 15.58 1.71
CA TRP A 110 2.38 15.01 0.36
C TRP A 110 1.69 13.65 0.28
N LEU A 111 1.88 12.76 1.27
CA LEU A 111 1.21 11.47 1.35
C LEU A 111 -0.31 11.63 1.42
N ASP A 112 -0.80 12.57 2.23
CA ASP A 112 -2.23 12.86 2.34
C ASP A 112 -2.83 13.34 1.01
N GLY A 113 -2.11 14.18 0.27
CA GLY A 113 -2.49 14.61 -1.07
C GLY A 113 -2.52 13.45 -2.07
N PHE A 114 -1.54 12.55 -1.99
CA PHE A 114 -1.52 11.34 -2.82
C PHE A 114 -2.74 10.45 -2.51
N MET A 115 -3.01 10.19 -1.23
CA MET A 115 -4.16 9.38 -0.83
C MET A 115 -5.51 10.04 -1.17
N GLN A 116 -5.60 11.37 -1.15
CA GLN A 116 -6.78 12.08 -1.66
C GLN A 116 -7.00 11.86 -3.16
N LEU A 117 -5.92 11.88 -3.95
CA LEU A 117 -5.99 11.65 -5.39
C LEU A 117 -6.50 10.24 -5.73
N VAL A 118 -6.04 9.22 -4.97
CA VAL A 118 -6.39 7.82 -5.26
C VAL A 118 -7.68 7.37 -4.57
N ARG A 119 -8.17 8.11 -3.58
CA ARG A 119 -9.39 7.77 -2.81
C ARG A 119 -10.60 7.33 -3.65
N PRO A 120 -10.93 7.96 -4.79
CA PRO A 120 -12.06 7.54 -5.62
C PRO A 120 -11.98 6.11 -6.15
N PHE A 121 -10.80 5.51 -6.17
CA PHE A 121 -10.53 4.17 -6.69
C PHE A 121 -10.41 3.12 -5.58
N LEU A 122 -10.37 3.55 -4.32
CA LEU A 122 -10.21 2.67 -3.17
C LEU A 122 -11.57 2.19 -2.63
N ASN A 123 -11.62 0.98 -2.13
CA ASN A 123 -12.84 0.39 -1.56
C ASN A 123 -13.07 0.71 -0.07
N GLY A 124 -12.19 1.48 0.55
CA GLY A 124 -12.28 1.87 1.96
C GLY A 124 -11.64 0.88 2.94
N HIS A 125 -11.15 -0.26 2.45
CA HIS A 125 -10.40 -1.22 3.26
C HIS A 125 -8.89 -0.97 3.15
N VAL A 126 -8.16 -1.35 4.20
CA VAL A 126 -6.71 -1.19 4.34
C VAL A 126 -6.12 -2.49 4.87
N TYR A 127 -4.91 -2.83 4.43
CA TYR A 127 -4.23 -4.03 4.91
C TYR A 127 -3.80 -3.86 6.38
N GLN A 128 -4.20 -4.79 7.25
CA GLN A 128 -3.98 -4.69 8.69
C GLN A 128 -2.50 -4.73 9.11
N ASN A 129 -1.61 -5.20 8.25
CA ASN A 129 -0.17 -5.18 8.50
C ASN A 129 0.50 -3.85 8.08
N TYR A 130 -0.27 -2.92 7.50
CA TYR A 130 0.15 -1.55 7.24
C TYR A 130 -0.59 -0.60 8.17
N PRO A 131 -0.16 -0.51 9.46
CA PRO A 131 -0.86 0.29 10.46
C PRO A 131 -0.76 1.77 10.12
N ASP A 132 -1.93 2.44 10.08
CA ASP A 132 -2.05 3.88 9.90
C ASP A 132 -2.81 4.48 11.08
N ALA A 133 -2.10 5.23 11.94
CA ALA A 133 -2.69 5.88 13.10
C ALA A 133 -3.69 7.01 12.74
N ARG A 134 -3.76 7.40 11.47
CA ARG A 134 -4.68 8.44 10.97
C ARG A 134 -6.05 7.87 10.62
N LEU A 135 -6.21 6.55 10.58
CA LEU A 135 -7.50 5.91 10.30
C LEU A 135 -8.48 6.13 11.45
N VAL A 136 -9.56 6.86 11.18
CA VAL A 136 -10.61 7.16 12.16
C VAL A 136 -11.43 5.90 12.46
N ASP A 137 -11.83 5.15 11.43
CA ASP A 137 -12.59 3.90 11.54
C ASP A 137 -11.69 2.70 11.18
N PHE A 138 -10.64 2.49 11.97
CA PHE A 138 -9.71 1.39 11.78
C PHE A 138 -10.38 0.02 11.87
N ALA A 139 -11.41 -0.11 12.71
CA ALA A 139 -12.12 -1.37 12.91
C ALA A 139 -12.78 -1.86 11.62
N SER A 140 -13.46 -0.96 10.92
CA SER A 140 -14.08 -1.25 9.62
C SER A 140 -13.01 -1.43 8.53
N ALA A 141 -12.02 -0.53 8.48
CA ALA A 141 -11.00 -0.55 7.45
C ALA A 141 -10.14 -1.82 7.46
N TYR A 142 -9.71 -2.28 8.64
CA TYR A 142 -8.84 -3.45 8.77
C TYR A 142 -9.59 -4.77 8.86
N TRP A 143 -10.71 -4.80 9.58
CA TRP A 143 -11.31 -6.04 10.03
C TRP A 143 -12.77 -6.22 9.59
N GLY A 144 -13.44 -5.13 9.22
CA GLY A 144 -14.82 -5.17 8.78
C GLY A 144 -15.71 -6.02 9.70
N PRO A 145 -16.52 -6.97 9.18
CA PRO A 145 -17.43 -7.78 9.96
C PRO A 145 -16.73 -8.74 10.93
N ALA A 146 -15.43 -9.01 10.80
CA ALA A 146 -14.68 -9.88 11.70
C ALA A 146 -14.32 -9.18 13.03
N TYR A 147 -14.32 -7.85 13.09
CA TYR A 147 -13.86 -7.09 14.25
C TYR A 147 -14.59 -7.46 15.58
N PRO A 148 -15.91 -7.58 15.64
CA PRO A 148 -16.59 -7.96 16.89
C PRO A 148 -16.20 -9.36 17.39
N GLN A 149 -15.88 -10.28 16.49
CA GLN A 149 -15.41 -11.61 16.88
C GLN A 149 -13.98 -11.55 17.42
N LEU A 150 -13.10 -10.78 16.77
CA LEU A 150 -11.73 -10.58 17.24
C LEU A 150 -11.69 -9.94 18.63
N GLN A 151 -12.59 -8.99 18.92
CA GLN A 151 -12.72 -8.39 20.25
C GLN A 151 -13.12 -9.41 21.33
N ARG A 152 -13.94 -10.43 21.00
CA ARG A 152 -14.34 -11.47 21.96
C ARG A 152 -13.25 -12.49 22.23
N ILE A 153 -12.32 -12.68 21.31
CA ILE A 153 -11.21 -13.65 21.45
C ILE A 153 -10.07 -13.07 22.29
N LYS A 154 -9.89 -11.76 22.26
CA LYS A 154 -8.85 -11.05 23.01
C LYS A 154 -9.18 -10.98 24.50
#